data_1e6c0130dfd955a7479c26a740f7b6e9
#
_entry.id   1e6c0130dfd955a7479c26a740f7b6e9
#
_cell.length_a   1.000
_cell.length_b   1.000
_cell.length_c   1.000
_cell.angle_alpha   90.00
_cell.angle_beta   90.00
_cell.angle_gamma   90.00
#
_symmetry.space_group_name_H-M   'P 1'
#
loop_
_entity.id
_entity.type
_entity.pdbx_description
1 polymer ?
#
loop_
_entity_poly.entity_id
_entity_poly.type
_entity_poly.pdbx_seq_one_letter_code
_entity_poly.pdbx_strand_id
1 'polypeptide(L)'
;MAFVDSVPAEDEAVGTVMGRYPDQAIPLTEMTEVVMRTGDAPFSDEERELIAAFASGTNSCTFCYNTHKATAEAFGVDAGLLESLLTDIDSAPVDEKLKPVLRYAKKLTETPSRMTQADADAIFDAGWGEDGFHYTVMICALFNMYNRIMDGYGVRNTADFRQKRGEMLAESGYAWVIDKFRNAQ
;
A
#
# COMPACT_ATOMS: atom_id res chain seq x y z
N MET A 1 -9.02 -19.78 -0.11
CA MET A 1 -8.20 -20.75 -0.88
C MET A 1 -7.73 -20.02 -2.12
N ALA A 2 -6.44 -20.10 -2.45
CA ALA A 2 -5.94 -19.55 -3.71
C ALA A 2 -6.64 -20.23 -4.91
N PHE A 3 -6.74 -19.54 -6.04
CA PHE A 3 -7.47 -20.04 -7.21
C PHE A 3 -6.63 -20.99 -8.08
N VAL A 4 -5.34 -21.10 -7.82
CA VAL A 4 -4.42 -22.00 -8.52
C VAL A 4 -3.66 -22.89 -7.54
N ASP A 5 -3.56 -24.18 -7.82
CA ASP A 5 -2.99 -25.16 -6.90
C ASP A 5 -1.51 -24.93 -6.56
N SER A 6 -0.79 -24.25 -7.47
CA SER A 6 0.62 -23.93 -7.28
C SER A 6 0.91 -22.75 -6.35
N VAL A 7 -0.14 -22.09 -5.86
CA VAL A 7 -0.02 -20.93 -4.94
C VAL A 7 -0.58 -21.33 -3.60
N PRO A 8 0.21 -21.25 -2.51
CA PRO A 8 -0.30 -21.45 -1.17
C PRO A 8 -1.47 -20.49 -0.89
N ALA A 9 -2.48 -20.97 -0.18
CA ALA A 9 -3.66 -20.17 0.14
C ALA A 9 -3.35 -19.04 1.13
N GLU A 10 -2.30 -19.19 1.90
CA GLU A 10 -1.96 -18.33 3.04
C GLU A 10 -0.47 -17.97 3.05
N ASP A 11 -0.15 -16.88 3.72
CA ASP A 11 1.18 -16.42 4.10
C ASP A 11 2.14 -16.18 2.92
N GLU A 12 3.02 -17.10 2.59
CA GLU A 12 4.06 -16.90 1.57
C GLU A 12 3.53 -16.80 0.12
N ALA A 13 2.23 -16.76 -0.05
CA ALA A 13 1.59 -16.72 -1.36
C ALA A 13 2.13 -15.61 -2.29
N VAL A 14 2.43 -14.43 -1.74
CA VAL A 14 3.04 -13.34 -2.54
C VAL A 14 4.39 -13.77 -3.09
N GLY A 15 5.26 -14.31 -2.25
CA GLY A 15 6.58 -14.81 -2.67
C GLY A 15 6.46 -15.90 -3.72
N THR A 16 5.47 -16.78 -3.59
CA THR A 16 5.24 -17.86 -4.55
C THR A 16 4.66 -17.34 -5.86
N VAL A 17 3.64 -16.48 -5.82
CA VAL A 17 3.05 -15.86 -7.03
C VAL A 17 4.09 -15.06 -7.79
N MET A 18 4.74 -14.13 -7.11
CA MET A 18 5.69 -13.22 -7.71
C MET A 18 7.00 -13.95 -8.11
N GLY A 19 7.48 -14.84 -7.25
CA GLY A 19 8.73 -15.57 -7.49
C GLY A 19 8.70 -16.53 -8.68
N ARG A 20 7.52 -16.94 -9.15
CA ARG A 20 7.37 -17.74 -10.39
C ARG A 20 7.64 -16.93 -11.65
N TYR A 21 7.54 -15.63 -11.57
CA TYR A 21 7.68 -14.70 -12.68
C TYR A 21 8.66 -13.59 -12.31
N PRO A 22 9.94 -13.92 -12.06
CA PRO A 22 10.93 -12.96 -11.53
C PRO A 22 11.15 -11.77 -12.46
N ASP A 23 11.06 -11.98 -13.78
CA ASP A 23 11.18 -10.89 -14.76
C ASP A 23 10.08 -9.82 -14.63
N GLN A 24 8.95 -10.16 -14.01
CA GLN A 24 7.86 -9.24 -13.70
C GLN A 24 7.95 -8.76 -12.25
N ALA A 25 8.27 -9.65 -11.33
CA ALA A 25 8.31 -9.38 -9.91
C ALA A 25 9.42 -8.41 -9.51
N ILE A 26 10.62 -8.57 -10.06
CA ILE A 26 11.78 -7.73 -9.72
C ILE A 26 11.51 -6.26 -10.06
N PRO A 27 11.20 -5.86 -11.32
CA PRO A 27 10.97 -4.46 -11.63
C PRO A 27 9.75 -3.87 -10.90
N LEU A 28 8.72 -4.68 -10.60
CA LEU A 28 7.60 -4.23 -9.80
C LEU A 28 7.99 -3.95 -8.36
N THR A 29 8.81 -4.82 -7.76
CA THR A 29 9.31 -4.63 -6.40
C THR A 29 10.30 -3.48 -6.32
N GLU A 30 11.15 -3.28 -7.34
CA GLU A 30 12.05 -2.12 -7.47
C GLU A 30 11.25 -0.81 -7.52
N MET A 31 10.17 -0.75 -8.31
CA MET A 31 9.26 0.39 -8.32
C MET A 31 8.61 0.61 -6.95
N THR A 32 8.22 -0.47 -6.27
CA THR A 32 7.64 -0.38 -4.92
C THR A 32 8.64 0.21 -3.93
N GLU A 33 9.88 -0.25 -3.94
CA GLU A 33 10.95 0.29 -3.08
C GLU A 33 11.14 1.80 -3.33
N VAL A 34 11.24 2.21 -4.60
CA VAL A 34 11.40 3.63 -4.97
C VAL A 34 10.21 4.47 -4.48
N VAL A 35 8.97 4.03 -4.69
CA VAL A 35 7.78 4.78 -4.28
C VAL A 35 7.63 4.81 -2.76
N MET A 36 7.94 3.71 -2.08
CA MET A 36 7.62 3.53 -0.67
C MET A 36 8.77 3.87 0.29
N ARG A 37 10.03 3.92 -0.19
CA ARG A 37 11.21 4.05 0.69
C ARG A 37 12.25 5.09 0.22
N THR A 38 11.97 5.85 -0.84
CA THR A 38 12.90 6.92 -1.26
C THR A 38 12.99 8.01 -0.18
N GLY A 39 14.22 8.47 0.13
CA GLY A 39 14.49 9.40 1.23
C GLY A 39 13.98 10.82 1.03
N ASP A 40 13.88 11.27 -0.24
CA ASP A 40 13.46 12.62 -0.60
C ASP A 40 11.95 12.75 -0.85
N ALA A 41 11.16 11.73 -0.46
CA ALA A 41 9.71 11.78 -0.61
C ALA A 41 9.07 12.81 0.33
N PRO A 42 7.98 13.49 -0.08
CA PRO A 42 7.28 14.47 0.74
C PRO A 42 6.52 13.85 1.92
N PHE A 43 6.21 12.56 1.84
CA PHE A 43 5.57 11.79 2.89
C PHE A 43 6.61 10.95 3.65
N SER A 44 6.45 10.83 4.98
CA SER A 44 7.22 9.89 5.78
C SER A 44 6.91 8.44 5.39
N ASP A 45 7.74 7.49 5.81
CA ASP A 45 7.52 6.06 5.55
C ASP A 45 6.19 5.59 6.15
N GLU A 46 5.86 6.06 7.36
CA GLU A 46 4.59 5.76 8.02
C GLU A 46 3.38 6.30 7.26
N GLU A 47 3.45 7.54 6.72
CA GLU A 47 2.38 8.14 5.93
C GLU A 47 2.17 7.40 4.61
N ARG A 48 3.27 6.98 3.96
CA ARG A 48 3.18 6.17 2.73
C ARG A 48 2.52 4.82 2.98
N GLU A 49 2.86 4.14 4.07
CA GLU A 49 2.21 2.89 4.46
C GLU A 49 0.74 3.09 4.84
N LEU A 50 0.43 4.20 5.51
CA LEU A 50 -0.95 4.57 5.84
C LEU A 50 -1.79 4.78 4.57
N ILE A 51 -1.27 5.53 3.57
CA ILE A 51 -1.94 5.75 2.28
C ILE A 51 -2.13 4.42 1.54
N ALA A 52 -1.11 3.55 1.53
CA ALA A 52 -1.15 2.24 0.91
C ALA A 52 -2.20 1.32 1.54
N ALA A 53 -2.24 1.27 2.88
CA ALA A 53 -3.22 0.51 3.64
C ALA A 53 -4.64 1.06 3.42
N PHE A 54 -4.81 2.39 3.42
CA PHE A 54 -6.09 3.04 3.19
C PHE A 54 -6.65 2.76 1.78
N ALA A 55 -5.84 2.89 0.73
CA ALA A 55 -6.23 2.53 -0.63
C ALA A 55 -6.62 1.05 -0.73
N SER A 56 -5.87 0.17 -0.06
CA SER A 56 -6.15 -1.27 -0.03
C SER A 56 -7.43 -1.60 0.74
N GLY A 57 -7.70 -0.91 1.84
CA GLY A 57 -8.95 -1.01 2.60
C GLY A 57 -10.16 -0.54 1.79
N THR A 58 -10.00 0.57 1.05
CA THR A 58 -11.03 1.09 0.13
C THR A 58 -11.39 0.07 -0.95
N ASN A 59 -10.42 -0.68 -1.46
CA ASN A 59 -10.64 -1.81 -2.38
C ASN A 59 -11.14 -3.10 -1.69
N SER A 60 -11.21 -3.15 -0.37
CA SER A 60 -11.51 -4.36 0.41
C SER A 60 -10.51 -5.51 0.18
N CYS A 61 -9.30 -5.22 -0.27
CA CYS A 61 -8.23 -6.20 -0.41
C CYS A 61 -7.62 -6.53 0.95
N THR A 62 -8.12 -7.58 1.59
CA THR A 62 -7.72 -7.95 2.96
C THR A 62 -6.24 -8.29 3.10
N PHE A 63 -5.62 -8.86 2.06
CA PHE A 63 -4.19 -9.20 2.09
C PHE A 63 -3.33 -7.94 2.19
N CYS A 64 -3.49 -7.01 1.24
CA CYS A 64 -2.70 -5.78 1.20
C CYS A 64 -3.04 -4.86 2.38
N TYR A 65 -4.33 -4.65 2.67
CA TYR A 65 -4.76 -3.85 3.81
C TYR A 65 -4.07 -4.29 5.11
N ASN A 66 -4.16 -5.57 5.44
CA ASN A 66 -3.60 -6.08 6.68
C ASN A 66 -2.06 -6.03 6.73
N THR A 67 -1.39 -6.23 5.60
CA THR A 67 0.08 -6.14 5.52
C THR A 67 0.54 -4.70 5.77
N HIS A 68 -0.02 -3.74 5.04
CA HIS A 68 0.40 -2.34 5.12
C HIS A 68 -0.08 -1.66 6.41
N LYS A 69 -1.24 -2.09 6.96
CA LYS A 69 -1.66 -1.69 8.31
C LYS A 69 -0.62 -2.11 9.35
N ALA A 70 -0.20 -3.38 9.35
CA ALA A 70 0.82 -3.86 10.27
C ALA A 70 2.17 -3.15 10.10
N THR A 71 2.52 -2.77 8.86
CA THR A 71 3.74 -1.99 8.60
C THR A 71 3.62 -0.56 9.13
N ALA A 72 2.48 0.10 8.93
CA ALA A 72 2.21 1.44 9.46
C ALA A 72 2.23 1.43 11.01
N GLU A 73 1.63 0.42 11.63
CA GLU A 73 1.66 0.23 13.08
C GLU A 73 3.10 -0.02 13.60
N ALA A 74 3.94 -0.73 12.86
CA ALA A 74 5.35 -0.93 13.19
C ALA A 74 6.16 0.38 13.12
N PHE A 75 5.76 1.34 12.29
CA PHE A 75 6.29 2.71 12.28
C PHE A 75 5.70 3.60 13.38
N GLY A 76 4.69 3.15 14.13
CA GLY A 76 4.11 3.89 15.26
C GLY A 76 2.73 4.49 14.99
N VAL A 77 2.10 4.18 13.87
CA VAL A 77 0.70 4.58 13.63
C VAL A 77 -0.22 3.89 14.64
N ASP A 78 -1.13 4.65 15.24
CA ASP A 78 -2.05 4.13 16.24
C ASP A 78 -2.95 3.02 15.69
N ALA A 79 -3.05 1.93 16.47
CA ALA A 79 -4.00 0.87 16.17
C ALA A 79 -5.44 1.42 16.17
N GLY A 80 -6.20 1.14 15.12
CA GLY A 80 -7.56 1.66 14.96
C GLY A 80 -7.67 2.93 14.12
N LEU A 81 -6.55 3.64 13.83
CA LEU A 81 -6.59 4.83 12.97
C LEU A 81 -7.14 4.49 11.56
N LEU A 82 -6.69 3.39 10.98
CA LEU A 82 -7.14 2.97 9.65
C LEU A 82 -8.63 2.62 9.60
N GLU A 83 -9.16 1.97 10.63
CA GLU A 83 -10.59 1.70 10.76
C GLU A 83 -11.41 2.99 10.87
N SER A 84 -10.89 3.97 11.63
CA SER A 84 -11.51 5.29 11.74
C SER A 84 -11.51 6.01 10.39
N LEU A 85 -10.39 6.00 9.66
CA LEU A 85 -10.25 6.60 8.32
C LEU A 85 -11.18 5.95 7.28
N LEU A 86 -11.31 4.63 7.31
CA LEU A 86 -12.23 3.91 6.41
C LEU A 86 -13.70 4.18 6.74
N THR A 87 -14.01 4.51 7.99
CA THR A 87 -15.36 4.88 8.43
C THR A 87 -15.67 6.32 8.04
N ASP A 88 -14.82 7.27 8.45
CA ASP A 88 -14.99 8.69 8.16
C ASP A 88 -13.63 9.43 8.27
N ILE A 89 -13.12 9.88 7.13
CA ILE A 89 -11.85 10.61 7.06
C ILE A 89 -11.89 11.91 7.87
N ASP A 90 -13.05 12.58 7.89
CA ASP A 90 -13.15 13.93 8.46
C ASP A 90 -13.05 13.91 9.98
N SER A 91 -13.58 12.88 10.62
CA SER A 91 -13.55 12.70 12.08
C SER A 91 -12.33 11.91 12.58
N ALA A 92 -11.59 11.26 11.68
CA ALA A 92 -10.43 10.46 12.06
C ALA A 92 -9.30 11.33 12.66
N PRO A 93 -8.61 10.84 13.71
CA PRO A 93 -7.53 11.58 14.38
C PRO A 93 -6.21 11.49 13.61
N VAL A 94 -6.17 12.03 12.40
CA VAL A 94 -5.00 12.12 11.52
C VAL A 94 -4.69 13.61 11.27
N ASP A 95 -3.44 13.91 10.89
CA ASP A 95 -3.06 15.26 10.50
C ASP A 95 -4.02 15.81 9.42
N GLU A 96 -4.51 17.03 9.66
CA GLU A 96 -5.47 17.70 8.76
C GLU A 96 -4.92 17.84 7.34
N LYS A 97 -3.60 17.98 7.17
CA LYS A 97 -2.95 18.03 5.86
C LYS A 97 -3.07 16.73 5.08
N LEU A 98 -3.16 15.59 5.78
CA LEU A 98 -3.23 14.28 5.14
C LEU A 98 -4.66 13.93 4.68
N LYS A 99 -5.69 14.56 5.24
CA LYS A 99 -7.09 14.29 4.89
C LYS A 99 -7.41 14.49 3.40
N PRO A 100 -6.99 15.60 2.74
CA PRO A 100 -7.18 15.76 1.30
C PRO A 100 -6.48 14.68 0.47
N VAL A 101 -5.28 14.24 0.88
CA VAL A 101 -4.53 13.14 0.26
C VAL A 101 -5.36 11.85 0.31
N LEU A 102 -5.90 11.52 1.49
CA LEU A 102 -6.72 10.32 1.68
C LEU A 102 -8.05 10.40 0.92
N ARG A 103 -8.72 11.57 0.87
CA ARG A 103 -9.92 11.75 0.04
C ARG A 103 -9.61 11.57 -1.44
N TYR A 104 -8.48 12.12 -1.90
CA TYR A 104 -8.01 11.94 -3.28
C TYR A 104 -7.76 10.46 -3.58
N ALA A 105 -7.00 9.76 -2.73
CA ALA A 105 -6.71 8.33 -2.87
C ALA A 105 -8.00 7.48 -2.88
N LYS A 106 -8.97 7.81 -2.02
CA LYS A 106 -10.29 7.15 -2.01
C LYS A 106 -11.01 7.31 -3.34
N LYS A 107 -11.17 8.55 -3.80
CA LYS A 107 -11.89 8.85 -5.04
C LYS A 107 -11.17 8.26 -6.27
N LEU A 108 -9.83 8.34 -6.31
CA LEU A 108 -9.03 7.73 -7.38
C LEU A 108 -9.16 6.20 -7.40
N THR A 109 -9.34 5.58 -6.24
CA THR A 109 -9.57 4.13 -6.12
C THR A 109 -10.97 3.75 -6.57
N GLU A 110 -12.01 4.45 -6.10
CA GLU A 110 -13.41 4.09 -6.33
C GLU A 110 -13.94 4.53 -7.70
N THR A 111 -13.54 5.73 -8.14
CA THR A 111 -14.10 6.36 -9.35
C THR A 111 -13.06 7.16 -10.13
N PRO A 112 -11.98 6.52 -10.66
CA PRO A 112 -10.85 7.23 -11.29
C PRO A 112 -11.25 8.13 -12.46
N SER A 113 -12.28 7.76 -13.21
CA SER A 113 -12.79 8.57 -14.33
C SER A 113 -13.52 9.86 -13.92
N ARG A 114 -13.76 10.05 -12.62
CA ARG A 114 -14.45 11.23 -12.05
C ARG A 114 -13.52 12.21 -11.33
N MET A 115 -12.21 12.02 -11.45
CA MET A 115 -11.24 12.97 -10.89
C MET A 115 -11.38 14.34 -11.57
N THR A 116 -11.25 15.40 -10.78
CA THR A 116 -11.38 16.79 -11.23
C THR A 116 -10.20 17.63 -10.75
N GLN A 117 -10.05 18.83 -11.32
CA GLN A 117 -9.04 19.79 -10.86
C GLN A 117 -9.25 20.15 -9.38
N ALA A 118 -10.48 20.31 -8.92
CA ALA A 118 -10.77 20.63 -7.53
C ALA A 118 -10.28 19.54 -6.54
N ASP A 119 -10.22 18.28 -6.95
CA ASP A 119 -9.65 17.20 -6.12
C ASP A 119 -8.13 17.39 -5.95
N ALA A 120 -7.43 17.82 -7.03
CA ALA A 120 -6.01 18.13 -6.98
C ALA A 120 -5.73 19.43 -6.19
N ASP A 121 -6.53 20.47 -6.41
CA ASP A 121 -6.41 21.75 -5.71
C ASP A 121 -6.51 21.57 -4.20
N ALA A 122 -7.36 20.68 -3.71
CA ALA A 122 -7.47 20.37 -2.28
C ALA A 122 -6.16 19.85 -1.65
N ILE A 123 -5.35 19.10 -2.41
CA ILE A 123 -4.02 18.66 -1.98
C ILE A 123 -3.07 19.86 -1.92
N PHE A 124 -3.07 20.71 -2.94
CA PHE A 124 -2.23 21.92 -3.00
C PHE A 124 -2.60 22.93 -1.92
N ASP A 125 -3.89 23.16 -1.68
CA ASP A 125 -4.41 24.06 -0.63
C ASP A 125 -4.02 23.59 0.79
N ALA A 126 -3.85 22.27 0.97
CA ALA A 126 -3.33 21.70 2.22
C ALA A 126 -1.81 21.89 2.39
N GLY A 127 -1.13 22.46 1.38
CA GLY A 127 0.29 22.77 1.41
C GLY A 127 1.21 21.66 0.91
N TRP A 128 0.67 20.65 0.21
CA TRP A 128 1.47 19.68 -0.52
C TRP A 128 1.82 20.25 -1.90
N GLY A 129 3.10 20.14 -2.28
CA GLY A 129 3.54 20.52 -3.63
C GLY A 129 3.20 19.47 -4.70
N GLU A 130 3.70 19.67 -5.92
CA GLU A 130 3.55 18.73 -7.03
C GLU A 130 4.08 17.32 -6.69
N ASP A 131 5.16 17.23 -5.90
CA ASP A 131 5.70 15.96 -5.43
C ASP A 131 4.71 15.22 -4.52
N GLY A 132 4.06 15.93 -3.57
CA GLY A 132 3.03 15.34 -2.71
C GLY A 132 1.85 14.82 -3.51
N PHE A 133 1.41 15.59 -4.51
CA PHE A 133 0.39 15.15 -5.46
C PHE A 133 0.84 13.91 -6.24
N HIS A 134 2.06 13.94 -6.81
CA HIS A 134 2.62 12.83 -7.57
C HIS A 134 2.69 11.54 -6.74
N TYR A 135 3.25 11.62 -5.52
CA TYR A 135 3.35 10.46 -4.63
C TYR A 135 1.97 9.92 -4.21
N THR A 136 0.98 10.79 -3.99
CA THR A 136 -0.41 10.35 -3.74
C THR A 136 -0.93 9.49 -4.89
N VAL A 137 -0.75 9.94 -6.13
CA VAL A 137 -1.18 9.22 -7.34
C VAL A 137 -0.42 7.90 -7.47
N MET A 138 0.91 7.93 -7.30
CA MET A 138 1.77 6.74 -7.47
C MET A 138 1.48 5.66 -6.43
N ILE A 139 1.37 6.01 -5.15
CA ILE A 139 1.04 5.05 -4.10
C ILE A 139 -0.35 4.45 -4.36
N CYS A 140 -1.34 5.29 -4.65
CA CYS A 140 -2.69 4.82 -4.93
C CYS A 140 -2.72 3.87 -6.14
N ALA A 141 -2.09 4.23 -7.26
CA ALA A 141 -2.05 3.41 -8.47
C ALA A 141 -1.33 2.07 -8.24
N LEU A 142 -0.19 2.11 -7.56
CA LEU A 142 0.61 0.93 -7.24
C LEU A 142 -0.19 -0.07 -6.40
N PHE A 143 -0.86 0.40 -5.34
CA PHE A 143 -1.65 -0.50 -4.48
C PHE A 143 -2.96 -0.94 -5.13
N ASN A 144 -3.56 -0.13 -5.98
CA ASN A 144 -4.67 -0.58 -6.83
C ASN A 144 -4.27 -1.74 -7.75
N MET A 145 -3.04 -1.72 -8.28
CA MET A 145 -2.48 -2.84 -9.06
C MET A 145 -2.24 -4.08 -8.16
N TYR A 146 -1.54 -3.92 -7.02
CA TYR A 146 -1.28 -5.04 -6.10
C TYR A 146 -2.57 -5.67 -5.57
N ASN A 147 -3.57 -4.87 -5.22
CA ASN A 147 -4.85 -5.39 -4.74
C ASN A 147 -5.48 -6.33 -5.77
N ARG A 148 -5.47 -5.95 -7.05
CA ARG A 148 -6.00 -6.80 -8.13
C ARG A 148 -5.18 -8.07 -8.35
N ILE A 149 -3.86 -8.00 -8.19
CA ILE A 149 -3.01 -9.20 -8.25
C ILE A 149 -3.35 -10.14 -7.09
N MET A 150 -3.39 -9.64 -5.84
CA MET A 150 -3.63 -10.48 -4.66
C MET A 150 -5.04 -11.06 -4.66
N ASP A 151 -6.05 -10.26 -4.93
CA ASP A 151 -7.44 -10.72 -4.99
C ASP A 151 -7.69 -11.61 -6.20
N GLY A 152 -7.03 -11.32 -7.36
CA GLY A 152 -7.07 -12.14 -8.56
C GLY A 152 -6.49 -13.55 -8.38
N TYR A 153 -5.55 -13.74 -7.47
CA TYR A 153 -5.06 -15.06 -7.07
C TYR A 153 -5.82 -15.65 -5.87
N GLY A 154 -6.67 -14.89 -5.20
CA GLY A 154 -7.42 -15.33 -4.03
C GLY A 154 -6.56 -15.58 -2.79
N VAL A 155 -5.41 -14.90 -2.67
CA VAL A 155 -4.49 -15.09 -1.55
C VAL A 155 -4.97 -14.39 -0.27
N ARG A 156 -4.56 -14.93 0.88
CA ARG A 156 -4.87 -14.40 2.22
C ARG A 156 -3.62 -14.48 3.09
N ASN A 157 -3.60 -13.76 4.19
CA ASN A 157 -2.54 -13.84 5.19
C ASN A 157 -3.08 -14.16 6.59
N THR A 158 -2.30 -14.90 7.38
CA THR A 158 -2.57 -15.15 8.80
C THR A 158 -2.17 -13.95 9.66
N ALA A 159 -2.64 -13.91 10.91
CA ALA A 159 -2.28 -12.85 11.84
C ALA A 159 -0.77 -12.79 12.11
N ASP A 160 -0.17 -13.95 12.35
CA ASP A 160 1.27 -14.06 12.63
C ASP A 160 2.13 -13.62 11.45
N PHE A 161 1.72 -13.99 10.22
CA PHE A 161 2.41 -13.53 9.01
C PHE A 161 2.35 -12.03 8.87
N ARG A 162 1.18 -11.41 9.09
CA ARG A 162 0.99 -9.96 8.96
C ARG A 162 1.93 -9.19 9.86
N GLN A 163 1.99 -9.57 11.15
CA GLN A 163 2.83 -8.90 12.12
C GLN A 163 4.30 -9.00 11.72
N LYS A 164 4.81 -10.22 11.50
CA LYS A 164 6.21 -10.44 11.10
C LYS A 164 6.57 -9.71 9.80
N ARG A 165 5.65 -9.71 8.84
CA ARG A 165 5.86 -9.02 7.56
C ARG A 165 5.86 -7.51 7.74
N GLY A 166 4.95 -6.97 8.56
CA GLY A 166 4.88 -5.55 8.89
C GLY A 166 6.17 -5.05 9.52
N GLU A 167 6.65 -5.73 10.55
CA GLU A 167 7.92 -5.43 11.21
C GLU A 167 9.10 -5.48 10.24
N MET A 168 9.17 -6.51 9.39
CA MET A 168 10.23 -6.69 8.41
C MET A 168 10.22 -5.59 7.32
N LEU A 169 9.04 -5.19 6.84
CA LEU A 169 8.91 -4.11 5.86
C LEU A 169 9.24 -2.74 6.47
N ALA A 170 8.93 -2.52 7.74
CA ALA A 170 9.31 -1.31 8.46
C ALA A 170 10.84 -1.23 8.67
N GLU A 171 11.48 -2.35 8.99
CA GLU A 171 12.92 -2.40 9.25
C GLU A 171 13.77 -2.37 7.96
N SER A 172 13.35 -3.12 6.93
CA SER A 172 14.21 -3.44 5.77
C SER A 172 13.65 -2.98 4.42
N GLY A 173 12.49 -2.33 4.39
CA GLY A 173 11.83 -1.92 3.14
C GLY A 173 11.43 -3.11 2.26
N TYR A 174 11.47 -2.91 0.95
CA TYR A 174 11.10 -3.92 -0.05
C TYR A 174 12.31 -4.54 -0.76
N ALA A 175 13.49 -3.94 -0.60
CA ALA A 175 14.71 -4.35 -1.32
C ALA A 175 15.09 -5.82 -1.05
N TRP A 176 14.91 -6.31 0.18
CA TRP A 176 15.20 -7.72 0.52
C TRP A 176 14.34 -8.73 -0.26
N VAL A 177 13.14 -8.34 -0.69
CA VAL A 177 12.27 -9.19 -1.53
C VAL A 177 12.87 -9.37 -2.92
N ILE A 178 13.53 -8.33 -3.44
CA ILE A 178 14.22 -8.35 -4.74
C ILE A 178 15.34 -9.40 -4.70
N ASP A 179 16.14 -9.38 -3.65
CA ASP A 179 17.23 -10.34 -3.48
C ASP A 179 16.71 -11.79 -3.34
N LYS A 180 15.59 -11.96 -2.63
CA LYS A 180 14.91 -13.26 -2.57
C LYS A 180 14.49 -13.76 -3.96
N PHE A 181 13.97 -12.89 -4.82
CA PHE A 181 13.58 -13.27 -6.18
C PHE A 181 14.77 -13.54 -7.09
N ARG A 182 15.86 -12.79 -6.95
CA ARG A 182 17.11 -13.02 -7.70
C ARG A 182 17.79 -14.34 -7.34
N ASN A 183 17.78 -14.69 -6.05
CA ASN A 183 18.40 -15.92 -5.54
C ASN A 183 17.55 -17.18 -5.72
N ALA A 184 16.28 -17.04 -6.11
CA ALA A 184 15.37 -18.17 -6.38
C ALA A 184 15.45 -18.68 -7.83
N GLN A 185 16.27 -18.07 -8.68
CA GLN A 185 16.56 -18.50 -10.04
C GLN A 185 17.72 -19.51 -10.07
#